data_542121d009ba130b67a9e457d4971266
#
_entry.id   542121d009ba130b67a9e457d4971266
#
_cell.length_a   1.000
_cell.length_b   1.000
_cell.length_c   1.000
_cell.angle_alpha   90.00
_cell.angle_beta   90.00
_cell.angle_gamma   90.00
#
_symmetry.space_group_name_H-M   'P 1'
#
loop_
_entity.id
_entity.type
_entity.pdbx_description
1 polymer ?
#
loop_
_entity_poly.entity_id
_entity_poly.type
_entity_poly.pdbx_seq_one_letter_code
_entity_poly.pdbx_strand_id
1 'polypeptide(L)'
;MSTSTTDTDKYDRQLRLWGEDGQSKLERSHILLLNGSATGTETLKNLVLPGIGSFTVVDNKKVTESDLGNNFFVERSSLGKPRATVVCELLRELNDRVKGFSVEECPIHLINNNISFFKDFSLVVANRLSEEALLTLSQYLTEQNIPLLITNSYGYIGYLRISTPEHQIIESKPDDPIDDLRIYNPFKQLVDMADALELDKLNTQQHSHVPYVLLLIKFLKEWRSTHNDKMPETRAEKDEFKKFFNSHSWSADEMNFVEGIQNLLKYIQPPRVPGDVQNLLKDPKTNITENSDDFWVLVAALKEFMTNNDNTLPLHGNVPDMTSETHNFIQLQKGYQEKALADLSEFSGYVDQILTKVGKSSISSDLVKKFCKNTRFLNIIRYRTISEEYNQPKTNLIKSELEQADTVMVFYILLRGIDKFYKTYHKYPGSSDDFESDIPLLKTVITQYLAEINISNDLVKDDYIAEFVRFGGSELHNIASLMGGVTSQEIIKLITHQYTPLNNTFIFNGINSTAGSYNL
;
A
#
# COMPACT_ATOMS: atom_id res chain seq x y z
N MET A 1 -16.74 -28.09 4.93
CA MET A 1 -17.84 -27.65 4.06
C MET A 1 -17.22 -27.45 2.68
N SER A 2 -17.65 -28.21 1.66
CA SER A 2 -17.10 -28.14 0.30
C SER A 2 -17.42 -26.76 -0.28
N THR A 3 -16.42 -25.94 -0.47
CA THR A 3 -16.50 -24.77 -1.33
C THR A 3 -16.81 -25.26 -2.75
N SER A 4 -17.92 -24.80 -3.31
CA SER A 4 -18.33 -25.19 -4.66
C SER A 4 -17.26 -24.69 -5.66
N THR A 5 -16.89 -25.51 -6.59
CA THR A 5 -15.91 -25.23 -7.66
C THR A 5 -16.22 -23.97 -8.49
N THR A 6 -17.46 -23.46 -8.42
CA THR A 6 -17.91 -22.23 -9.09
C THR A 6 -17.47 -20.94 -8.37
N ASP A 7 -17.06 -21.01 -7.11
CA ASP A 7 -16.69 -19.82 -6.30
C ASP A 7 -15.23 -19.39 -6.50
N THR A 8 -14.35 -20.34 -6.74
CA THR A 8 -12.93 -20.08 -7.04
C THR A 8 -12.74 -19.43 -8.42
N ASP A 9 -13.60 -19.73 -9.38
CA ASP A 9 -13.45 -19.22 -10.74
C ASP A 9 -13.77 -17.72 -10.87
N LYS A 10 -14.76 -17.18 -10.09
CA LYS A 10 -15.18 -15.76 -10.18
C LYS A 10 -14.06 -14.81 -9.77
N TYR A 11 -13.27 -15.15 -8.75
CA TYR A 11 -12.22 -14.32 -8.17
C TYR A 11 -10.80 -14.85 -8.39
N ASP A 12 -10.60 -15.82 -9.31
CA ASP A 12 -9.29 -16.44 -9.55
C ASP A 12 -8.17 -15.40 -9.80
N ARG A 13 -8.44 -14.38 -10.59
CA ARG A 13 -7.46 -13.33 -10.89
C ARG A 13 -7.10 -12.50 -9.66
N GLN A 14 -8.08 -12.18 -8.82
CA GLN A 14 -7.89 -11.43 -7.58
C GLN A 14 -7.15 -12.28 -6.54
N LEU A 15 -7.49 -13.57 -6.44
CA LEU A 15 -6.81 -14.51 -5.55
C LEU A 15 -5.31 -14.65 -5.87
N ARG A 16 -4.93 -14.52 -7.15
CA ARG A 16 -3.51 -14.49 -7.55
C ARG A 16 -2.78 -13.23 -7.08
N LEU A 17 -3.49 -12.11 -6.86
CA LEU A 17 -2.90 -10.84 -6.43
C LEU A 17 -2.75 -10.77 -4.90
N TRP A 18 -3.83 -11.03 -4.16
CA TRP A 18 -3.85 -10.83 -2.70
C TRP A 18 -4.17 -12.08 -1.88
N GLY A 19 -4.31 -13.23 -2.54
CA GLY A 19 -4.52 -14.52 -1.88
C GLY A 19 -5.88 -14.66 -1.18
N GLU A 20 -6.12 -15.82 -0.59
CA GLU A 20 -7.37 -16.12 0.13
C GLU A 20 -7.57 -15.23 1.36
N ASP A 21 -6.49 -14.92 2.11
CA ASP A 21 -6.55 -14.03 3.28
C ASP A 21 -6.99 -12.61 2.89
N GLY A 22 -6.42 -12.05 1.82
CA GLY A 22 -6.81 -10.74 1.32
C GLY A 22 -8.26 -10.72 0.84
N GLN A 23 -8.71 -11.75 0.12
CA GLN A 23 -10.08 -11.88 -0.34
C GLN A 23 -11.05 -11.99 0.85
N SER A 24 -10.74 -12.81 1.86
CA SER A 24 -11.55 -12.96 3.06
C SER A 24 -11.69 -11.64 3.85
N LYS A 25 -10.64 -10.81 3.89
CA LYS A 25 -10.73 -9.47 4.51
C LYS A 25 -11.64 -8.54 3.72
N LEU A 26 -11.56 -8.55 2.40
CA LEU A 26 -12.48 -7.78 1.53
C LEU A 26 -13.93 -8.22 1.75
N GLU A 27 -14.22 -9.51 1.74
CA GLU A 27 -15.56 -10.06 1.94
C GLU A 27 -16.17 -9.77 3.32
N ARG A 28 -15.35 -9.43 4.31
CA ARG A 28 -15.81 -9.01 5.66
C ARG A 28 -15.92 -7.50 5.80
N SER A 29 -15.40 -6.72 4.84
CA SER A 29 -15.39 -5.27 4.95
C SER A 29 -16.77 -4.65 4.70
N HIS A 30 -17.04 -3.55 5.40
CA HIS A 30 -18.20 -2.69 5.20
C HIS A 30 -17.72 -1.25 4.89
N ILE A 31 -17.93 -0.79 3.69
CA ILE A 31 -17.45 0.51 3.21
C ILE A 31 -18.57 1.54 3.27
N LEU A 32 -18.29 2.69 3.88
CA LEU A 32 -19.21 3.84 3.86
C LEU A 32 -18.79 4.83 2.78
N LEU A 33 -19.73 5.23 1.94
CA LEU A 33 -19.57 6.35 1.01
C LEU A 33 -20.45 7.52 1.45
N LEU A 34 -19.85 8.70 1.64
CA LEU A 34 -20.54 9.96 1.89
C LEU A 34 -20.63 10.76 0.59
N ASN A 35 -21.85 11.03 0.16
CA ASN A 35 -22.27 11.58 -1.13
C ASN A 35 -22.05 10.63 -2.32
N GLY A 36 -23.14 10.15 -2.90
CA GLY A 36 -23.19 9.27 -4.08
C GLY A 36 -22.92 10.02 -5.40
N SER A 37 -21.85 10.81 -5.48
CA SER A 37 -21.43 11.52 -6.69
C SER A 37 -20.68 10.59 -7.66
N ALA A 38 -20.36 11.09 -8.85
CA ALA A 38 -19.69 10.30 -9.89
C ALA A 38 -18.39 9.65 -9.38
N THR A 39 -17.51 10.39 -8.72
CA THR A 39 -16.24 9.86 -8.20
C THR A 39 -16.46 8.80 -7.10
N GLY A 40 -17.40 9.05 -6.20
CA GLY A 40 -17.74 8.11 -5.13
C GLY A 40 -18.32 6.80 -5.65
N THR A 41 -19.25 6.87 -6.62
CA THR A 41 -19.88 5.68 -7.20
C THR A 41 -18.91 4.85 -8.04
N GLU A 42 -18.01 5.48 -8.78
CA GLU A 42 -16.93 4.82 -9.50
C GLU A 42 -15.96 4.10 -8.53
N THR A 43 -15.69 4.69 -7.36
CA THR A 43 -14.92 4.03 -6.31
C THR A 43 -15.62 2.76 -5.83
N LEU A 44 -16.92 2.85 -5.48
CA LEU A 44 -17.68 1.67 -5.04
C LEU A 44 -17.80 0.61 -6.11
N LYS A 45 -17.99 0.97 -7.39
CA LYS A 45 -18.01 0.01 -8.51
C LYS A 45 -16.77 -0.89 -8.48
N ASN A 46 -15.59 -0.27 -8.36
CA ASN A 46 -14.31 -0.99 -8.36
C ASN A 46 -14.06 -1.79 -7.05
N LEU A 47 -14.88 -1.62 -6.03
CA LEU A 47 -14.87 -2.42 -4.79
C LEU A 47 -15.94 -3.51 -4.79
N VAL A 48 -17.10 -3.26 -5.37
CA VAL A 48 -18.20 -4.23 -5.51
C VAL A 48 -17.80 -5.37 -6.44
N LEU A 49 -17.14 -5.06 -7.56
CA LEU A 49 -16.70 -6.08 -8.53
C LEU A 49 -15.76 -7.13 -7.92
N PRO A 50 -14.71 -6.79 -7.14
CA PRO A 50 -13.85 -7.78 -6.47
C PRO A 50 -14.47 -8.39 -5.20
N GLY A 51 -15.67 -8.00 -4.81
CA GLY A 51 -16.44 -8.70 -3.78
C GLY A 51 -16.16 -8.23 -2.35
N ILE A 52 -16.25 -6.92 -2.07
CA ILE A 52 -16.37 -6.45 -0.68
C ILE A 52 -17.63 -7.03 -0.03
N GLY A 53 -17.66 -7.13 1.31
CA GLY A 53 -18.82 -7.71 2.01
C GLY A 53 -20.08 -6.86 1.88
N SER A 54 -19.93 -5.55 2.10
CA SER A 54 -21.06 -4.62 2.04
C SER A 54 -20.61 -3.18 1.84
N PHE A 55 -21.55 -2.34 1.42
CA PHE A 55 -21.36 -0.89 1.37
C PHE A 55 -22.63 -0.16 1.82
N THR A 56 -22.46 1.06 2.28
CA THR A 56 -23.56 2.00 2.59
C THR A 56 -23.30 3.32 1.86
N VAL A 57 -24.32 3.87 1.23
CA VAL A 57 -24.29 5.21 0.62
C VAL A 57 -25.13 6.16 1.46
N VAL A 58 -24.55 7.22 1.97
CA VAL A 58 -25.24 8.31 2.68
C VAL A 58 -25.29 9.53 1.77
N ASP A 59 -26.50 9.92 1.36
CA ASP A 59 -26.70 11.09 0.51
C ASP A 59 -28.15 11.57 0.59
N ASN A 60 -28.39 12.84 0.89
CA ASN A 60 -29.71 13.42 0.97
C ASN A 60 -30.19 14.09 -0.34
N LYS A 61 -29.35 14.10 -1.37
CA LYS A 61 -29.67 14.71 -2.65
C LYS A 61 -30.56 13.81 -3.49
N LYS A 62 -31.31 14.46 -4.39
CA LYS A 62 -32.07 13.77 -5.44
C LYS A 62 -31.27 13.78 -6.73
N VAL A 63 -31.53 12.80 -7.59
CA VAL A 63 -30.94 12.74 -8.93
C VAL A 63 -31.43 13.94 -9.75
N THR A 64 -30.48 14.63 -10.35
CA THR A 64 -30.70 15.83 -11.19
C THR A 64 -30.23 15.60 -12.63
N GLU A 65 -30.58 16.51 -13.55
CA GLU A 65 -30.10 16.45 -14.94
C GLU A 65 -28.56 16.49 -15.03
N SER A 66 -27.88 17.19 -14.09
CA SER A 66 -26.41 17.22 -14.05
C SER A 66 -25.80 15.87 -13.67
N ASP A 67 -26.47 15.06 -12.87
CA ASP A 67 -26.00 13.72 -12.52
C ASP A 67 -26.04 12.76 -13.72
N LEU A 68 -27.03 12.94 -14.64
CA LEU A 68 -27.16 12.10 -15.85
C LEU A 68 -25.97 12.25 -16.80
N GLY A 69 -25.27 13.38 -16.75
CA GLY A 69 -24.14 13.67 -17.63
C GLY A 69 -22.81 13.06 -17.18
N ASN A 70 -22.69 12.68 -15.91
CA ASN A 70 -21.40 12.30 -15.32
C ASN A 70 -21.43 11.08 -14.40
N ASN A 71 -22.56 10.71 -13.82
CA ASN A 71 -22.68 9.57 -12.93
C ASN A 71 -23.23 8.35 -13.66
N PHE A 72 -22.43 7.32 -13.82
CA PHE A 72 -22.82 6.08 -14.51
C PHE A 72 -23.93 5.31 -13.78
N PHE A 73 -24.09 5.54 -12.47
CA PHE A 73 -25.05 4.84 -11.61
C PHE A 73 -26.34 5.65 -11.37
N VAL A 74 -26.75 6.42 -12.35
CA VAL A 74 -28.07 7.06 -12.41
C VAL A 74 -28.62 6.98 -13.83
N GLU A 75 -29.94 6.92 -13.96
CA GLU A 75 -30.66 6.83 -15.24
C GLU A 75 -31.67 7.96 -15.36
N ARG A 76 -32.12 8.28 -16.59
CA ARG A 76 -33.18 9.28 -16.82
C ARG A 76 -34.47 8.94 -16.07
N SER A 77 -34.79 7.66 -15.92
CA SER A 77 -35.94 7.15 -15.15
C SER A 77 -35.83 7.40 -13.65
N SER A 78 -34.64 7.74 -13.14
CA SER A 78 -34.38 8.04 -11.71
C SER A 78 -34.37 9.53 -11.37
N LEU A 79 -34.65 10.43 -12.34
CA LEU A 79 -34.76 11.87 -12.06
C LEU A 79 -35.74 12.15 -10.90
N GLY A 80 -35.29 12.95 -9.94
CA GLY A 80 -36.06 13.34 -8.77
C GLY A 80 -36.16 12.30 -7.66
N LYS A 81 -35.67 11.06 -7.89
CA LYS A 81 -35.56 10.02 -6.84
C LYS A 81 -34.35 10.27 -5.91
N PRO A 82 -34.34 9.73 -4.67
CA PRO A 82 -33.21 9.83 -3.78
C PRO A 82 -31.95 9.21 -4.41
N ARG A 83 -30.86 9.98 -4.49
CA ARG A 83 -29.63 9.54 -5.17
C ARG A 83 -28.97 8.36 -4.45
N ALA A 84 -28.95 8.35 -3.11
CA ALA A 84 -28.41 7.23 -2.34
C ALA A 84 -29.07 5.90 -2.71
N THR A 85 -30.41 5.87 -2.80
CA THR A 85 -31.21 4.68 -3.12
C THR A 85 -30.93 4.21 -4.54
N VAL A 86 -31.00 5.11 -5.54
CA VAL A 86 -30.76 4.79 -6.96
C VAL A 86 -29.36 4.21 -7.16
N VAL A 87 -28.33 4.88 -6.65
CA VAL A 87 -26.95 4.44 -6.75
C VAL A 87 -26.75 3.08 -6.09
N CYS A 88 -27.33 2.87 -4.91
CA CYS A 88 -27.23 1.61 -4.18
C CYS A 88 -27.85 0.44 -4.98
N GLU A 89 -29.03 0.64 -5.56
CA GLU A 89 -29.72 -0.37 -6.37
C GLU A 89 -28.87 -0.78 -7.57
N LEU A 90 -28.38 0.17 -8.37
CA LEU A 90 -27.59 -0.11 -9.57
C LEU A 90 -26.21 -0.71 -9.27
N LEU A 91 -25.56 -0.31 -8.16
CA LEU A 91 -24.31 -0.93 -7.74
C LEU A 91 -24.49 -2.39 -7.31
N ARG A 92 -25.61 -2.74 -6.69
CA ARG A 92 -25.91 -4.13 -6.29
C ARG A 92 -26.07 -5.07 -7.48
N GLU A 93 -26.51 -4.57 -8.63
CA GLU A 93 -26.63 -5.37 -9.87
C GLU A 93 -25.29 -5.91 -10.38
N LEU A 94 -24.16 -5.25 -10.01
CA LEU A 94 -22.83 -5.69 -10.44
C LEU A 94 -22.35 -6.97 -9.77
N ASN A 95 -22.83 -7.23 -8.54
CA ASN A 95 -22.39 -8.40 -7.77
C ASN A 95 -23.44 -8.77 -6.70
N ASP A 96 -24.13 -9.87 -6.94
CA ASP A 96 -25.21 -10.41 -6.11
C ASP A 96 -24.79 -10.82 -4.67
N ARG A 97 -23.48 -10.99 -4.44
CA ARG A 97 -22.93 -11.34 -3.11
C ARG A 97 -22.70 -10.12 -2.23
N VAL A 98 -22.60 -8.94 -2.80
CA VAL A 98 -22.33 -7.69 -2.09
C VAL A 98 -23.62 -7.07 -1.59
N LYS A 99 -23.69 -6.77 -0.29
CA LYS A 99 -24.85 -6.12 0.31
C LYS A 99 -24.72 -4.60 0.19
N GLY A 100 -25.73 -3.94 -0.37
CA GLY A 100 -25.79 -2.47 -0.46
C GLY A 100 -26.90 -1.92 0.43
N PHE A 101 -26.61 -0.79 1.08
CA PHE A 101 -27.53 -0.05 1.93
C PHE A 101 -27.53 1.43 1.53
N SER A 102 -28.68 2.10 1.65
CA SER A 102 -28.82 3.52 1.40
C SER A 102 -29.36 4.24 2.64
N VAL A 103 -28.86 5.43 2.91
CA VAL A 103 -29.31 6.33 3.98
C VAL A 103 -29.56 7.70 3.35
N GLU A 104 -30.83 8.11 3.35
CA GLU A 104 -31.30 9.36 2.72
C GLU A 104 -31.15 10.56 3.68
N GLU A 105 -29.97 10.67 4.33
CA GLU A 105 -29.67 11.75 5.25
C GLU A 105 -28.49 12.59 4.78
N CYS A 106 -28.44 13.84 5.24
CA CYS A 106 -27.31 14.72 4.97
C CYS A 106 -26.06 14.21 5.73
N PRO A 107 -24.94 13.92 5.05
CA PRO A 107 -23.72 13.51 5.73
C PRO A 107 -23.28 14.47 6.86
N ILE A 108 -23.39 15.77 6.64
CA ILE A 108 -23.04 16.81 7.64
C ILE A 108 -23.97 16.73 8.86
N HIS A 109 -25.25 16.42 8.64
CA HIS A 109 -26.18 16.25 9.76
C HIS A 109 -25.81 15.04 10.64
N LEU A 110 -25.45 13.92 10.02
CA LEU A 110 -24.98 12.72 10.75
C LEU A 110 -23.68 13.01 11.51
N ILE A 111 -22.71 13.71 10.90
CA ILE A 111 -21.46 14.08 11.53
C ILE A 111 -21.71 14.93 12.79
N ASN A 112 -22.62 15.88 12.72
CA ASN A 112 -22.86 16.82 13.81
C ASN A 112 -23.76 16.26 14.92
N ASN A 113 -24.68 15.36 14.60
CA ASN A 113 -25.73 14.93 15.53
C ASN A 113 -25.69 13.43 15.90
N ASN A 114 -25.01 12.59 15.11
CA ASN A 114 -24.90 11.15 15.34
C ASN A 114 -23.56 10.59 14.89
N ILE A 115 -22.48 11.15 15.42
CA ILE A 115 -21.11 10.76 15.03
C ILE A 115 -20.81 9.28 15.30
N SER A 116 -21.51 8.65 16.26
CA SER A 116 -21.34 7.22 16.56
C SER A 116 -21.82 6.30 15.45
N PHE A 117 -22.61 6.80 14.48
CA PHE A 117 -23.00 6.06 13.27
C PHE A 117 -21.78 5.51 12.50
N PHE A 118 -20.67 6.25 12.52
CA PHE A 118 -19.48 5.91 11.74
C PHE A 118 -18.64 4.75 12.30
N LYS A 119 -18.84 4.33 13.54
CA LYS A 119 -17.99 3.34 14.25
C LYS A 119 -18.04 1.93 13.68
N ASP A 120 -19.13 1.57 12.98
CA ASP A 120 -19.39 0.19 12.56
C ASP A 120 -18.89 -0.09 11.12
N PHE A 121 -18.19 0.87 10.51
CA PHE A 121 -17.63 0.72 9.17
C PHE A 121 -16.14 0.38 9.22
N SER A 122 -15.71 -0.45 8.28
CA SER A 122 -14.29 -0.80 8.12
C SER A 122 -13.45 0.36 7.59
N LEU A 123 -14.09 1.25 6.81
CA LEU A 123 -13.47 2.39 6.15
C LEU A 123 -14.53 3.36 5.66
N VAL A 124 -14.20 4.66 5.68
CA VAL A 124 -15.08 5.75 5.21
C VAL A 124 -14.45 6.43 3.99
N VAL A 125 -15.25 6.57 2.93
CA VAL A 125 -14.92 7.37 1.74
C VAL A 125 -15.73 8.66 1.78
N ALA A 126 -15.06 9.79 1.87
CA ALA A 126 -15.69 11.11 1.86
C ALA A 126 -15.52 11.77 0.50
N ASN A 127 -16.63 12.20 -0.07
CA ASN A 127 -16.67 12.96 -1.30
C ASN A 127 -17.38 14.29 -1.07
N ARG A 128 -16.77 15.40 -1.47
CA ARG A 128 -17.38 16.75 -1.42
C ARG A 128 -17.97 17.15 -0.06
N LEU A 129 -17.25 16.89 1.02
CA LEU A 129 -17.58 17.42 2.33
C LEU A 129 -16.91 18.79 2.55
N SER A 130 -17.54 19.64 3.36
CA SER A 130 -16.92 20.90 3.77
C SER A 130 -15.72 20.65 4.69
N GLU A 131 -14.77 21.59 4.73
CA GLU A 131 -13.59 21.55 5.60
C GLU A 131 -13.96 21.27 7.06
N GLU A 132 -14.98 21.96 7.60
CA GLU A 132 -15.42 21.79 8.97
C GLU A 132 -15.94 20.39 9.27
N ALA A 133 -16.78 19.85 8.37
CA ALA A 133 -17.30 18.48 8.49
C ALA A 133 -16.17 17.45 8.39
N LEU A 134 -15.19 17.67 7.49
CA LEU A 134 -14.01 16.79 7.36
C LEU A 134 -13.15 16.79 8.62
N LEU A 135 -12.91 17.95 9.24
CA LEU A 135 -12.14 18.05 10.48
C LEU A 135 -12.82 17.28 11.61
N THR A 136 -14.13 17.49 11.82
CA THR A 136 -14.90 16.77 12.84
C THR A 136 -14.89 15.26 12.61
N LEU A 137 -15.19 14.83 11.38
CA LEU A 137 -15.22 13.42 11.01
C LEU A 137 -13.85 12.77 11.15
N SER A 138 -12.79 13.40 10.63
CA SER A 138 -11.44 12.84 10.68
C SER A 138 -10.91 12.69 12.10
N GLN A 139 -11.22 13.61 13.00
CA GLN A 139 -10.87 13.49 14.41
C GLN A 139 -11.52 12.25 15.01
N TYR A 140 -12.84 12.10 14.87
CA TYR A 140 -13.57 10.93 15.39
C TYR A 140 -13.05 9.62 14.83
N LEU A 141 -12.86 9.52 13.51
CA LEU A 141 -12.38 8.30 12.87
C LEU A 141 -10.94 7.95 13.29
N THR A 142 -10.10 8.96 13.52
CA THR A 142 -8.75 8.79 14.09
C THR A 142 -8.81 8.15 15.47
N GLU A 143 -9.70 8.63 16.35
CA GLU A 143 -9.90 8.06 17.70
C GLU A 143 -10.46 6.62 17.66
N GLN A 144 -11.26 6.30 16.65
CA GLN A 144 -11.82 4.95 16.44
C GLN A 144 -10.89 4.03 15.62
N ASN A 145 -9.74 4.51 15.16
CA ASN A 145 -8.81 3.79 14.29
C ASN A 145 -9.48 3.30 12.97
N ILE A 146 -10.37 4.11 12.42
CA ILE A 146 -11.07 3.83 11.15
C ILE A 146 -10.44 4.68 10.04
N PRO A 147 -9.96 4.08 8.94
CA PRO A 147 -9.40 4.83 7.82
C PRO A 147 -10.43 5.73 7.12
N LEU A 148 -10.01 6.95 6.79
CA LEU A 148 -10.75 7.92 6.00
C LEU A 148 -10.02 8.18 4.68
N LEU A 149 -10.71 8.03 3.56
CA LEU A 149 -10.25 8.48 2.26
C LEU A 149 -11.11 9.63 1.77
N ILE A 150 -10.48 10.75 1.43
CA ILE A 150 -11.13 11.90 0.83
C ILE A 150 -10.81 11.85 -0.65
N THR A 151 -11.81 11.64 -1.49
CA THR A 151 -11.62 11.56 -2.94
C THR A 151 -12.56 12.53 -3.65
N ASN A 152 -12.00 13.34 -4.53
CA ASN A 152 -12.75 14.34 -5.28
C ASN A 152 -12.27 14.41 -6.72
N SER A 153 -13.16 14.76 -7.64
CA SER A 153 -12.80 15.31 -8.93
C SER A 153 -13.38 16.73 -9.07
N TYR A 154 -12.62 17.64 -9.67
CA TYR A 154 -12.99 19.02 -9.91
C TYR A 154 -12.52 19.42 -11.30
N GLY A 155 -13.43 19.44 -12.27
CA GLY A 155 -13.09 19.54 -13.69
C GLY A 155 -12.12 18.42 -14.09
N TYR A 156 -10.96 18.79 -14.62
CA TYR A 156 -9.92 17.87 -15.04
C TYR A 156 -8.97 17.44 -13.89
N ILE A 157 -9.21 17.87 -12.66
CA ILE A 157 -8.30 17.60 -11.53
C ILE A 157 -8.91 16.53 -10.63
N GLY A 158 -8.11 15.50 -10.35
CA GLY A 158 -8.41 14.46 -9.37
C GLY A 158 -7.61 14.67 -8.08
N TYR A 159 -8.22 14.35 -6.95
CA TYR A 159 -7.61 14.46 -5.62
C TYR A 159 -7.97 13.26 -4.76
N LEU A 160 -6.96 12.70 -4.11
CA LEU A 160 -7.13 11.66 -3.09
C LEU A 160 -6.26 11.98 -1.88
N ARG A 161 -6.82 11.85 -0.68
CA ARG A 161 -6.13 12.00 0.59
C ARG A 161 -6.49 10.85 1.52
N ILE A 162 -5.48 10.15 2.03
CA ILE A 162 -5.63 9.06 3.00
C ILE A 162 -5.33 9.58 4.40
N SER A 163 -6.19 9.29 5.36
CA SER A 163 -6.03 9.62 6.77
C SER A 163 -6.37 8.40 7.63
N THR A 164 -5.37 7.93 8.38
CA THR A 164 -5.50 6.89 9.41
C THR A 164 -4.34 7.06 10.39
N PRO A 165 -4.49 6.75 11.69
CA PRO A 165 -3.40 6.96 12.64
C PRO A 165 -2.14 6.16 12.29
N GLU A 166 -2.33 4.90 12.01
CA GLU A 166 -1.26 3.96 11.70
C GLU A 166 -1.78 2.86 10.78
N HIS A 167 -1.06 2.60 9.71
CA HIS A 167 -1.32 1.46 8.85
C HIS A 167 -0.14 0.50 8.85
N GLN A 168 -0.40 -0.73 9.26
CA GLN A 168 0.57 -1.81 9.38
C GLN A 168 0.57 -2.64 8.10
N ILE A 169 1.74 -2.84 7.51
CA ILE A 169 1.92 -3.60 6.27
C ILE A 169 2.74 -4.85 6.59
N ILE A 170 2.14 -6.02 6.41
CA ILE A 170 2.82 -7.30 6.64
C ILE A 170 3.47 -7.79 5.34
N GLU A 171 2.89 -7.50 4.18
CA GLU A 171 3.32 -8.00 2.88
C GLU A 171 3.41 -6.84 1.88
N SER A 172 4.49 -6.05 1.91
CA SER A 172 4.64 -4.87 1.07
C SER A 172 4.79 -5.17 -0.43
N LYS A 173 5.18 -6.41 -0.79
CA LYS A 173 5.36 -6.89 -2.18
C LYS A 173 6.15 -5.89 -3.06
N PRO A 174 7.43 -5.66 -2.77
CA PRO A 174 8.26 -4.79 -3.59
C PRO A 174 8.47 -5.39 -5.00
N ASP A 175 8.70 -4.53 -5.99
CA ASP A 175 8.87 -4.94 -7.39
C ASP A 175 10.12 -5.80 -7.63
N ASP A 176 11.20 -5.60 -6.87
CA ASP A 176 12.45 -6.36 -6.98
C ASP A 176 12.89 -6.86 -5.59
N PRO A 177 12.27 -7.94 -5.08
CA PRO A 177 12.64 -8.51 -3.80
C PRO A 177 13.99 -9.23 -3.89
N ILE A 178 14.89 -8.95 -2.94
CA ILE A 178 16.13 -9.71 -2.81
C ILE A 178 15.86 -10.94 -1.95
N ASP A 179 16.00 -12.12 -2.53
CA ASP A 179 15.87 -13.38 -1.82
C ASP A 179 16.99 -13.55 -0.80
N ASP A 180 16.67 -14.04 0.39
CA ASP A 180 17.66 -14.38 1.41
C ASP A 180 18.11 -15.83 1.21
N LEU A 181 19.17 -16.01 0.44
CA LEU A 181 19.73 -17.35 0.14
C LEU A 181 20.78 -17.82 1.14
N ARG A 182 21.07 -17.05 2.20
CA ARG A 182 22.04 -17.42 3.24
C ARG A 182 23.43 -17.82 2.72
N ILE A 183 23.83 -17.33 1.54
CA ILE A 183 25.14 -17.67 0.94
C ILE A 183 26.30 -17.11 1.76
N TYR A 184 26.12 -15.90 2.35
CA TYR A 184 27.14 -15.28 3.20
C TYR A 184 27.41 -16.08 4.49
N ASN A 185 26.35 -16.54 5.15
CA ASN A 185 26.41 -17.36 6.36
C ASN A 185 25.43 -18.55 6.22
N PRO A 186 25.85 -19.62 5.50
CA PRO A 186 24.98 -20.74 5.20
C PRO A 186 24.68 -21.57 6.44
N PHE A 187 23.44 -22.00 6.61
CA PHE A 187 23.06 -22.96 7.64
C PHE A 187 23.60 -24.36 7.32
N LYS A 188 23.73 -25.18 8.35
CA LYS A 188 24.43 -26.47 8.28
C LYS A 188 24.00 -27.33 7.08
N GLN A 189 22.74 -27.46 6.84
CA GLN A 189 22.23 -28.31 5.74
C GLN A 189 22.70 -27.83 4.35
N LEU A 190 22.79 -26.51 4.11
CA LEU A 190 23.34 -25.97 2.86
C LEU A 190 24.84 -26.26 2.73
N VAL A 191 25.58 -26.16 3.84
CA VAL A 191 26.99 -26.50 3.85
C VAL A 191 27.19 -27.99 3.55
N ASP A 192 26.43 -28.88 4.21
CA ASP A 192 26.48 -30.32 4.00
C ASP A 192 26.16 -30.67 2.51
N MET A 193 25.19 -30.01 1.91
CA MET A 193 24.84 -30.18 0.48
C MET A 193 25.97 -29.71 -0.45
N ALA A 194 26.57 -28.55 -0.17
CA ALA A 194 27.67 -28.02 -0.98
C ALA A 194 28.95 -28.87 -0.84
N ASP A 195 29.23 -29.42 0.36
CA ASP A 195 30.36 -30.28 0.61
C ASP A 195 30.22 -31.66 -0.08
N ALA A 196 28.99 -32.16 -0.20
CA ALA A 196 28.69 -33.42 -0.88
C ALA A 196 28.83 -33.36 -2.41
N LEU A 197 29.00 -32.16 -2.99
CA LEU A 197 29.17 -32.00 -4.43
C LEU A 197 30.56 -32.46 -4.87
N GLU A 198 30.62 -33.55 -5.60
CA GLU A 198 31.83 -34.07 -6.26
C GLU A 198 31.83 -33.67 -7.74
N LEU A 199 32.18 -32.41 -8.04
CA LEU A 199 32.05 -31.84 -9.39
C LEU A 199 32.81 -32.63 -10.44
N ASP A 200 33.99 -33.16 -10.12
CA ASP A 200 34.82 -33.95 -11.07
C ASP A 200 34.22 -35.29 -11.45
N LYS A 201 33.21 -35.79 -10.73
CA LYS A 201 32.53 -37.05 -11.01
C LYS A 201 31.25 -36.85 -11.87
N LEU A 202 30.86 -35.63 -12.12
CA LEU A 202 29.66 -35.33 -12.89
C LEU A 202 29.93 -35.43 -14.39
N ASN A 203 28.89 -35.74 -15.18
CA ASN A 203 28.95 -35.55 -16.61
C ASN A 203 28.67 -34.09 -16.97
N THR A 204 28.90 -33.67 -18.21
CA THR A 204 28.77 -32.28 -18.66
C THR A 204 27.37 -31.71 -18.41
N GLN A 205 26.32 -32.48 -18.60
CA GLN A 205 24.93 -32.04 -18.35
C GLN A 205 24.69 -31.84 -16.85
N GLN A 206 25.11 -32.79 -16.02
CA GLN A 206 24.96 -32.65 -14.57
C GLN A 206 25.74 -31.45 -14.03
N HIS A 207 26.97 -31.24 -14.51
CA HIS A 207 27.82 -30.13 -14.08
C HIS A 207 27.19 -28.78 -14.41
N SER A 208 26.66 -28.60 -15.62
CA SER A 208 26.01 -27.38 -16.06
C SER A 208 24.64 -27.12 -15.38
N HIS A 209 24.14 -28.06 -14.57
CA HIS A 209 22.84 -27.99 -13.89
C HIS A 209 22.97 -28.12 -12.36
N VAL A 210 24.16 -27.90 -11.78
CA VAL A 210 24.33 -27.74 -10.34
C VAL A 210 23.78 -26.35 -9.94
N PRO A 211 22.90 -26.25 -8.93
CA PRO A 211 22.39 -24.95 -8.47
C PRO A 211 23.51 -23.97 -8.11
N TYR A 212 23.48 -22.76 -8.67
CA TYR A 212 24.54 -21.76 -8.44
C TYR A 212 24.72 -21.42 -6.96
N VAL A 213 23.67 -21.53 -6.15
CA VAL A 213 23.70 -21.33 -4.70
C VAL A 213 24.73 -22.27 -4.05
N LEU A 214 24.69 -23.55 -4.40
CA LEU A 214 25.61 -24.56 -3.86
C LEU A 214 27.04 -24.36 -4.38
N LEU A 215 27.20 -23.97 -5.65
CA LEU A 215 28.49 -23.60 -6.23
C LEU A 215 29.11 -22.42 -5.51
N LEU A 216 28.34 -21.35 -5.28
CA LEU A 216 28.82 -20.17 -4.55
C LEU A 216 29.23 -20.52 -3.12
N ILE A 217 28.43 -21.31 -2.38
CA ILE A 217 28.78 -21.73 -1.01
C ILE A 217 30.08 -22.55 -1.02
N LYS A 218 30.22 -23.53 -1.93
CA LYS A 218 31.41 -24.37 -2.05
C LYS A 218 32.66 -23.55 -2.35
N PHE A 219 32.62 -22.71 -3.36
CA PHE A 219 33.79 -21.95 -3.78
C PHE A 219 34.11 -20.77 -2.85
N LEU A 220 33.11 -20.17 -2.20
CA LEU A 220 33.35 -19.19 -1.14
C LEU A 220 34.01 -19.83 0.09
N LYS A 221 33.64 -21.05 0.45
CA LYS A 221 34.30 -21.81 1.51
C LYS A 221 35.78 -22.10 1.17
N GLU A 222 36.05 -22.48 -0.07
CA GLU A 222 37.42 -22.71 -0.56
C GLU A 222 38.23 -21.40 -0.60
N TRP A 223 37.66 -20.30 -1.10
CA TRP A 223 38.26 -18.97 -1.05
C TRP A 223 38.63 -18.58 0.38
N ARG A 224 37.74 -18.69 1.33
CA ARG A 224 37.95 -18.35 2.73
C ARG A 224 39.09 -19.15 3.35
N SER A 225 39.25 -20.42 3.01
CA SER A 225 40.34 -21.25 3.50
C SER A 225 41.74 -20.74 3.15
N THR A 226 41.84 -20.01 2.03
CA THR A 226 43.10 -19.40 1.54
C THR A 226 43.26 -17.92 1.87
N HIS A 227 42.20 -17.25 2.34
CA HIS A 227 42.12 -15.81 2.58
C HIS A 227 41.79 -15.45 4.04
N ASN A 228 42.37 -16.17 5.01
CA ASN A 228 42.18 -15.89 6.44
C ASN A 228 40.70 -15.86 6.90
N ASP A 229 39.89 -16.72 6.37
CA ASP A 229 38.45 -16.84 6.61
C ASP A 229 37.62 -15.58 6.22
N LYS A 230 38.12 -14.75 5.28
CA LYS A 230 37.45 -13.54 4.82
C LYS A 230 36.73 -13.73 3.48
N MET A 231 35.58 -13.08 3.34
CA MET A 231 34.89 -12.93 2.07
C MET A 231 35.64 -11.96 1.16
N PRO A 232 35.43 -12.00 -0.18
CA PRO A 232 35.97 -11.00 -1.10
C PRO A 232 35.34 -9.61 -0.83
N GLU A 233 36.09 -8.68 -0.26
CA GLU A 233 35.59 -7.35 0.14
C GLU A 233 35.93 -6.27 -0.87
N THR A 234 37.19 -6.21 -1.31
CA THR A 234 37.66 -5.20 -2.25
C THR A 234 37.21 -5.53 -3.70
N ARG A 235 37.24 -4.52 -4.57
CA ARG A 235 36.96 -4.71 -5.99
C ARG A 235 37.94 -5.73 -6.63
N ALA A 236 39.21 -5.65 -6.26
CA ALA A 236 40.22 -6.56 -6.78
C ALA A 236 39.96 -8.02 -6.35
N GLU A 237 39.65 -8.26 -5.07
CA GLU A 237 39.31 -9.59 -4.55
C GLU A 237 38.03 -10.12 -5.19
N LYS A 238 37.02 -9.28 -5.40
CA LYS A 238 35.78 -9.66 -6.11
C LYS A 238 36.05 -10.09 -7.55
N ASP A 239 36.91 -9.37 -8.25
CA ASP A 239 37.28 -9.71 -9.61
C ASP A 239 38.18 -10.95 -9.68
N GLU A 240 39.03 -11.16 -8.67
CA GLU A 240 39.83 -12.38 -8.49
C GLU A 240 38.94 -13.59 -8.20
N PHE A 241 38.00 -13.47 -7.26
CA PHE A 241 37.04 -14.52 -6.97
C PHE A 241 36.18 -14.88 -8.19
N LYS A 242 35.73 -13.90 -8.97
CA LYS A 242 35.00 -14.20 -10.23
C LYS A 242 35.82 -15.03 -11.20
N LYS A 243 37.12 -14.70 -11.34
CA LYS A 243 38.04 -15.49 -12.20
C LYS A 243 38.22 -16.91 -11.63
N PHE A 244 38.42 -17.01 -10.33
CA PHE A 244 38.52 -18.28 -9.62
C PHE A 244 37.26 -19.11 -9.80
N PHE A 245 36.09 -18.55 -9.54
CA PHE A 245 34.79 -19.23 -9.73
C PHE A 245 34.61 -19.69 -11.17
N ASN A 246 34.87 -18.83 -12.14
CA ASN A 246 34.71 -19.14 -13.57
C ASN A 246 35.75 -20.15 -14.10
N SER A 247 36.90 -20.30 -13.45
CA SER A 247 37.90 -21.30 -13.83
C SER A 247 37.45 -22.75 -13.59
N HIS A 248 36.40 -22.94 -12.81
CA HIS A 248 35.79 -24.26 -12.57
C HIS A 248 34.64 -24.59 -13.54
N SER A 249 34.25 -23.65 -14.39
CA SER A 249 33.33 -23.91 -15.49
C SER A 249 34.03 -24.70 -16.59
N TRP A 250 33.37 -25.71 -17.13
CA TRP A 250 33.92 -26.53 -18.22
C TRP A 250 33.67 -25.91 -19.60
N SER A 251 32.72 -25.00 -19.71
CA SER A 251 32.36 -24.29 -20.91
C SER A 251 31.90 -22.85 -20.58
N ALA A 252 32.12 -21.94 -21.52
CA ALA A 252 31.64 -20.55 -21.40
C ALA A 252 30.10 -20.43 -21.38
N ASP A 253 29.41 -21.46 -21.82
CA ASP A 253 27.94 -21.47 -21.96
C ASP A 253 27.23 -22.14 -20.76
N GLU A 254 27.96 -22.47 -19.68
CA GLU A 254 27.35 -23.02 -18.47
C GLU A 254 26.55 -21.95 -17.71
N MET A 255 25.23 -21.97 -17.92
CA MET A 255 24.32 -20.96 -17.38
C MET A 255 24.34 -20.85 -15.86
N ASN A 256 24.51 -21.95 -15.13
CA ASN A 256 24.62 -21.93 -13.67
C ASN A 256 25.84 -21.14 -13.16
N PHE A 257 26.98 -21.18 -13.86
CA PHE A 257 28.14 -20.33 -13.54
C PHE A 257 27.90 -18.87 -13.91
N VAL A 258 27.23 -18.62 -15.05
CA VAL A 258 26.83 -17.27 -15.46
C VAL A 258 25.88 -16.66 -14.40
N GLU A 259 24.86 -17.39 -13.98
CA GLU A 259 23.94 -16.99 -12.90
C GLU A 259 24.69 -16.74 -11.58
N GLY A 260 25.63 -17.61 -11.21
CA GLY A 260 26.46 -17.45 -10.03
C GLY A 260 27.25 -16.12 -10.04
N ILE A 261 27.87 -15.78 -11.15
CA ILE A 261 28.63 -14.51 -11.29
C ILE A 261 27.70 -13.29 -11.26
N GLN A 262 26.53 -13.35 -11.93
CA GLN A 262 25.56 -12.27 -11.95
C GLN A 262 24.99 -11.97 -10.54
N ASN A 263 24.79 -13.01 -9.75
CA ASN A 263 24.22 -12.91 -8.43
C ASN A 263 25.27 -12.76 -7.30
N LEU A 264 26.54 -12.99 -7.59
CA LEU A 264 27.63 -12.96 -6.61
C LEU A 264 27.59 -11.71 -5.71
N LEU A 265 27.53 -10.53 -6.29
CA LEU A 265 27.60 -9.26 -5.55
C LEU A 265 26.42 -9.06 -4.59
N LYS A 266 25.28 -9.70 -4.85
CA LYS A 266 24.11 -9.65 -3.97
C LYS A 266 24.33 -10.41 -2.67
N TYR A 267 25.10 -11.50 -2.71
CA TYR A 267 25.15 -12.49 -1.63
C TYR A 267 26.50 -12.60 -0.89
N ILE A 268 27.57 -11.98 -1.39
CA ILE A 268 28.89 -11.96 -0.68
C ILE A 268 29.00 -10.91 0.42
N GLN A 269 27.95 -10.11 0.62
CA GLN A 269 27.87 -9.13 1.71
C GLN A 269 26.99 -9.67 2.84
N PRO A 270 27.24 -9.23 4.08
CA PRO A 270 26.35 -9.57 5.19
C PRO A 270 24.90 -9.21 4.83
N PRO A 271 23.94 -10.09 5.11
CA PRO A 271 22.54 -9.80 4.84
C PRO A 271 22.11 -8.56 5.63
N ARG A 272 21.61 -7.55 4.91
CA ARG A 272 21.14 -6.32 5.54
C ARG A 272 19.67 -6.45 5.91
N VAL A 273 19.34 -6.09 7.13
CA VAL A 273 17.95 -5.90 7.55
C VAL A 273 17.43 -4.62 6.86
N PRO A 274 16.29 -4.65 6.17
CA PRO A 274 15.71 -3.46 5.54
C PRO A 274 15.53 -2.31 6.54
N GLY A 275 15.70 -1.06 6.07
CA GLY A 275 15.62 0.13 6.92
C GLY A 275 14.27 0.26 7.63
N ASP A 276 13.17 -0.04 6.95
CA ASP A 276 11.84 0.00 7.54
C ASP A 276 11.70 -1.00 8.70
N VAL A 277 12.23 -2.22 8.53
CA VAL A 277 12.25 -3.23 9.59
C VAL A 277 13.13 -2.79 10.77
N GLN A 278 14.30 -2.19 10.49
CA GLN A 278 15.15 -1.63 11.56
C GLN A 278 14.43 -0.54 12.36
N ASN A 279 13.65 0.30 11.70
CA ASN A 279 12.86 1.34 12.34
C ASN A 279 11.76 0.74 13.22
N LEU A 280 11.06 -0.30 12.74
CA LEU A 280 10.08 -1.04 13.52
C LEU A 280 10.68 -1.64 14.81
N LEU A 281 11.85 -2.27 14.72
CA LEU A 281 12.51 -2.90 15.87
C LEU A 281 12.96 -1.89 16.94
N LYS A 282 13.12 -0.61 16.58
CA LYS A 282 13.48 0.48 17.49
C LYS A 282 12.27 1.26 18.00
N ASP A 283 11.09 0.98 17.49
CA ASP A 283 9.88 1.72 17.83
C ASP A 283 9.48 1.50 19.29
N PRO A 284 9.08 2.57 20.03
CA PRO A 284 8.62 2.43 21.42
C PRO A 284 7.44 1.46 21.62
N LYS A 285 6.62 1.25 20.60
CA LYS A 285 5.49 0.29 20.63
C LYS A 285 5.95 -1.18 20.75
N THR A 286 7.24 -1.48 20.60
CA THR A 286 7.82 -2.81 20.93
C THR A 286 7.85 -3.09 22.45
N ASN A 287 7.58 -2.10 23.30
CA ASN A 287 7.35 -2.29 24.72
C ASN A 287 5.91 -2.77 24.95
N ILE A 288 5.69 -4.07 24.90
CA ILE A 288 4.37 -4.71 24.86
C ILE A 288 3.63 -4.62 26.18
N THR A 289 2.34 -4.32 26.09
CA THR A 289 1.33 -4.34 27.17
C THR A 289 0.17 -5.23 26.78
N GLU A 290 -0.77 -5.50 27.68
CA GLU A 290 -1.98 -6.28 27.38
C GLU A 290 -2.83 -5.64 26.24
N ASN A 291 -2.79 -4.32 26.10
CA ASN A 291 -3.53 -3.55 25.08
C ASN A 291 -2.76 -3.35 23.76
N SER A 292 -1.55 -3.89 23.63
CA SER A 292 -0.78 -3.77 22.41
C SER A 292 -1.41 -4.57 21.26
N ASP A 293 -1.37 -4.04 20.03
CA ASP A 293 -1.84 -4.74 18.84
C ASP A 293 -0.99 -5.99 18.56
N ASP A 294 -1.61 -6.99 17.95
CA ASP A 294 -0.93 -8.25 17.59
C ASP A 294 0.31 -8.02 16.72
N PHE A 295 0.26 -7.07 15.80
CA PHE A 295 1.42 -6.69 14.97
C PHE A 295 2.63 -6.29 15.83
N TRP A 296 2.44 -5.47 16.87
CA TRP A 296 3.54 -5.02 17.72
C TRP A 296 4.07 -6.14 18.62
N VAL A 297 3.22 -7.07 19.05
CA VAL A 297 3.66 -8.31 19.74
C VAL A 297 4.58 -9.11 18.83
N LEU A 298 4.21 -9.27 17.55
CA LEU A 298 5.02 -9.98 16.56
C LEU A 298 6.33 -9.26 16.26
N VAL A 299 6.35 -7.92 16.20
CA VAL A 299 7.58 -7.13 16.05
C VAL A 299 8.50 -7.29 17.26
N ALA A 300 7.95 -7.32 18.48
CA ALA A 300 8.74 -7.56 19.68
C ALA A 300 9.34 -8.99 19.69
N ALA A 301 8.56 -10.00 19.29
CA ALA A 301 9.06 -11.37 19.13
C ALA A 301 10.16 -11.46 18.06
N LEU A 302 10.04 -10.70 16.98
CA LEU A 302 11.08 -10.61 15.95
C LEU A 302 12.38 -10.04 16.50
N LYS A 303 12.30 -9.05 17.38
CA LYS A 303 13.47 -8.48 18.06
C LYS A 303 14.18 -9.53 18.93
N GLU A 304 13.42 -10.33 19.69
CA GLU A 304 13.98 -11.44 20.51
C GLU A 304 14.60 -12.52 19.62
N PHE A 305 13.91 -12.93 18.54
CA PHE A 305 14.44 -13.89 17.57
C PHE A 305 15.78 -13.42 17.00
N MET A 306 15.87 -12.17 16.53
CA MET A 306 17.10 -11.64 15.95
C MET A 306 18.25 -11.55 16.96
N THR A 307 17.95 -11.20 18.22
CA THR A 307 18.95 -11.15 19.28
C THR A 307 19.61 -12.51 19.52
N ASN A 308 18.85 -13.61 19.36
CA ASN A 308 19.31 -14.97 19.57
C ASN A 308 19.82 -15.66 18.28
N ASN A 309 19.68 -15.00 17.11
CA ASN A 309 20.04 -15.55 15.80
C ASN A 309 20.97 -14.60 15.00
N ASP A 310 22.06 -14.13 15.60
CA ASP A 310 23.11 -13.29 14.95
C ASP A 310 22.56 -12.07 14.18
N ASN A 311 21.51 -11.44 14.69
CA ASN A 311 20.78 -10.35 14.04
C ASN A 311 20.21 -10.68 12.64
N THR A 312 19.94 -11.95 12.38
CA THR A 312 19.30 -12.38 11.13
C THR A 312 17.79 -12.47 11.29
N LEU A 313 17.06 -12.18 10.20
CA LEU A 313 15.61 -12.36 10.14
C LEU A 313 15.25 -13.84 9.95
N PRO A 314 14.07 -14.31 10.36
CA PRO A 314 13.56 -15.62 9.98
C PRO A 314 13.60 -15.83 8.47
N LEU A 315 13.91 -17.03 8.04
CA LEU A 315 13.99 -17.39 6.63
C LEU A 315 12.57 -17.61 6.07
N HIS A 316 12.27 -17.04 4.89
CA HIS A 316 10.95 -17.22 4.27
C HIS A 316 10.76 -18.57 3.56
N GLY A 317 11.86 -19.30 3.25
CA GLY A 317 11.84 -20.64 2.69
C GLY A 317 11.60 -20.76 1.17
N ASN A 318 11.52 -19.63 0.45
CA ASN A 318 11.45 -19.67 -1.01
C ASN A 318 12.85 -19.65 -1.61
N VAL A 319 12.98 -20.30 -2.75
CA VAL A 319 14.20 -20.33 -3.57
C VAL A 319 13.81 -19.82 -4.95
N PRO A 320 14.55 -18.84 -5.51
CA PRO A 320 14.29 -18.37 -6.87
C PRO A 320 14.52 -19.47 -7.89
N ASP A 321 13.90 -19.33 -9.04
CA ASP A 321 14.16 -20.19 -10.17
C ASP A 321 15.62 -20.03 -10.63
N MET A 322 16.27 -21.17 -10.97
CA MET A 322 17.67 -21.20 -11.38
C MET A 322 17.95 -22.42 -12.25
N THR A 323 19.03 -22.35 -13.02
CA THR A 323 19.49 -23.48 -13.82
C THR A 323 19.93 -24.63 -12.91
N SER A 324 19.14 -25.72 -12.91
CA SER A 324 19.41 -26.91 -12.10
C SER A 324 18.66 -28.14 -12.62
N GLU A 325 19.15 -29.34 -12.26
CA GLU A 325 18.36 -30.54 -12.37
C GLU A 325 17.19 -30.51 -11.38
N THR A 326 16.03 -31.00 -11.80
CA THR A 326 14.80 -31.00 -10.98
C THR A 326 15.02 -31.63 -9.60
N HIS A 327 15.79 -32.74 -9.54
CA HIS A 327 16.08 -33.40 -8.27
C HIS A 327 16.89 -32.50 -7.32
N ASN A 328 17.94 -31.86 -7.82
CA ASN A 328 18.79 -30.97 -7.04
C ASN A 328 18.02 -29.72 -6.57
N PHE A 329 17.16 -29.16 -7.44
CA PHE A 329 16.31 -28.04 -7.07
C PHE A 329 15.32 -28.39 -5.95
N ILE A 330 14.66 -29.56 -6.06
CA ILE A 330 13.71 -30.01 -5.02
C ILE A 330 14.45 -30.23 -3.68
N GLN A 331 15.65 -30.82 -3.70
CA GLN A 331 16.43 -31.01 -2.47
C GLN A 331 16.83 -29.66 -1.85
N LEU A 332 17.31 -28.73 -2.67
CA LEU A 332 17.64 -27.37 -2.22
C LEU A 332 16.41 -26.67 -1.62
N GLN A 333 15.30 -26.67 -2.32
CA GLN A 333 14.03 -26.09 -1.84
C GLN A 333 13.58 -26.71 -0.52
N LYS A 334 13.69 -28.03 -0.38
CA LYS A 334 13.37 -28.74 0.88
C LYS A 334 14.24 -28.26 2.02
N GLY A 335 15.55 -28.09 1.82
CA GLY A 335 16.46 -27.58 2.83
C GLY A 335 16.06 -26.18 3.33
N TYR A 336 15.70 -25.26 2.42
CA TYR A 336 15.21 -23.93 2.78
C TYR A 336 13.87 -23.98 3.52
N GLN A 337 12.94 -24.85 3.09
CA GLN A 337 11.64 -25.02 3.75
C GLN A 337 11.78 -25.58 5.17
N GLU A 338 12.65 -26.57 5.38
CA GLU A 338 12.93 -27.14 6.71
C GLU A 338 13.54 -26.11 7.66
N LYS A 339 14.48 -25.28 7.17
CA LYS A 339 15.02 -24.17 7.96
C LYS A 339 13.96 -23.13 8.29
N ALA A 340 13.12 -22.75 7.32
CA ALA A 340 12.03 -21.81 7.53
C ALA A 340 11.00 -22.31 8.57
N LEU A 341 10.71 -23.61 8.58
CA LEU A 341 9.84 -24.24 9.58
C LEU A 341 10.48 -24.23 10.98
N ALA A 342 11.79 -24.47 11.07
CA ALA A 342 12.52 -24.36 12.34
C ALA A 342 12.50 -22.93 12.87
N ASP A 343 12.76 -21.93 12.01
CA ASP A 343 12.70 -20.51 12.37
C ASP A 343 11.29 -20.10 12.82
N LEU A 344 10.24 -20.56 12.13
CA LEU A 344 8.84 -20.32 12.53
C LEU A 344 8.53 -20.92 13.91
N SER A 345 9.00 -22.13 14.19
CA SER A 345 8.79 -22.78 15.49
C SER A 345 9.45 -21.99 16.62
N GLU A 346 10.70 -21.56 16.42
CA GLU A 346 11.43 -20.75 17.39
C GLU A 346 10.77 -19.37 17.58
N PHE A 347 10.42 -18.69 16.48
CA PHE A 347 9.71 -17.41 16.49
C PHE A 347 8.37 -17.51 17.25
N SER A 348 7.58 -18.57 17.01
CA SER A 348 6.34 -18.81 17.73
C SER A 348 6.56 -18.97 19.23
N GLY A 349 7.65 -19.60 19.63
CA GLY A 349 8.02 -19.70 21.04
C GLY A 349 8.24 -18.33 21.71
N TYR A 350 8.88 -17.37 21.03
CA TYR A 350 9.01 -16.01 21.55
C TYR A 350 7.66 -15.28 21.60
N VAL A 351 6.79 -15.47 20.62
CA VAL A 351 5.42 -14.92 20.65
C VAL A 351 4.68 -15.40 21.89
N ASP A 352 4.66 -16.71 22.16
CA ASP A 352 3.97 -17.30 23.31
C ASP A 352 4.54 -16.81 24.65
N GLN A 353 5.85 -16.64 24.75
CA GLN A 353 6.51 -16.08 25.93
C GLN A 353 6.06 -14.64 26.21
N ILE A 354 6.01 -13.79 25.17
CA ILE A 354 5.56 -12.40 25.31
C ILE A 354 4.09 -12.36 25.72
N LEU A 355 3.23 -13.11 25.05
CA LEU A 355 1.79 -13.17 25.34
C LEU A 355 1.53 -13.62 26.79
N THR A 356 2.22 -14.66 27.26
CA THR A 356 2.15 -15.13 28.62
C THR A 356 2.57 -14.06 29.62
N LYS A 357 3.68 -13.35 29.34
CA LYS A 357 4.22 -12.29 30.21
C LYS A 357 3.26 -11.13 30.40
N VAL A 358 2.49 -10.76 29.37
CA VAL A 358 1.57 -9.63 29.43
C VAL A 358 0.13 -10.01 29.69
N GLY A 359 -0.18 -11.28 29.82
CA GLY A 359 -1.55 -11.79 30.09
C GLY A 359 -2.51 -11.64 28.90
N LYS A 360 -1.98 -11.60 27.67
CA LYS A 360 -2.79 -11.45 26.45
C LYS A 360 -3.19 -12.80 25.88
N SER A 361 -4.36 -12.86 25.20
CA SER A 361 -4.83 -14.04 24.47
C SER A 361 -3.91 -14.42 23.32
N SER A 362 -4.02 -15.67 22.86
CA SER A 362 -3.22 -16.19 21.74
C SER A 362 -3.49 -15.43 20.44
N ILE A 363 -2.44 -15.26 19.65
CA ILE A 363 -2.51 -14.75 18.27
C ILE A 363 -2.77 -15.92 17.32
N SER A 364 -3.55 -15.68 16.24
CA SER A 364 -3.80 -16.68 15.20
C SER A 364 -2.49 -17.24 14.63
N SER A 365 -2.37 -18.57 14.57
CA SER A 365 -1.21 -19.25 13.98
C SER A 365 -0.96 -18.86 12.53
N ASP A 366 -2.01 -18.56 11.76
CA ASP A 366 -1.90 -18.12 10.37
C ASP A 366 -1.30 -16.72 10.29
N LEU A 367 -1.65 -15.82 11.21
CA LEU A 367 -1.05 -14.48 11.29
C LEU A 367 0.44 -14.57 11.68
N VAL A 368 0.79 -15.40 12.67
CA VAL A 368 2.18 -15.65 13.08
C VAL A 368 3.00 -16.18 11.91
N LYS A 369 2.49 -17.17 11.20
CA LYS A 369 3.13 -17.76 10.01
C LYS A 369 3.30 -16.73 8.88
N LYS A 370 2.25 -15.97 8.57
CA LYS A 370 2.28 -14.91 7.55
C LYS A 370 3.31 -13.84 7.90
N PHE A 371 3.32 -13.38 9.15
CA PHE A 371 4.29 -12.39 9.64
C PHE A 371 5.72 -12.91 9.54
N CYS A 372 6.00 -14.11 10.07
CA CYS A 372 7.31 -14.74 10.06
C CYS A 372 7.86 -14.89 8.61
N LYS A 373 7.00 -15.29 7.68
CA LYS A 373 7.36 -15.40 6.25
C LYS A 373 7.74 -14.06 5.63
N ASN A 374 7.14 -12.95 6.07
CA ASN A 374 7.25 -11.63 5.45
C ASN A 374 8.10 -10.64 6.25
N THR A 375 8.93 -11.08 7.18
CA THR A 375 9.72 -10.21 8.08
C THR A 375 10.63 -9.20 7.36
N ARG A 376 11.03 -9.47 6.12
CA ARG A 376 11.80 -8.53 5.28
C ARG A 376 10.94 -7.44 4.63
N PHE A 377 9.63 -7.62 4.59
CA PHE A 377 8.67 -6.80 3.86
C PHE A 377 7.72 -6.04 4.77
N LEU A 378 8.00 -6.06 6.09
CA LEU A 378 7.23 -5.32 7.06
C LEU A 378 7.44 -3.82 6.90
N ASN A 379 6.37 -3.07 6.96
CA ASN A 379 6.42 -1.62 6.98
C ASN A 379 5.26 -1.06 7.80
N ILE A 380 5.34 0.21 8.13
CA ILE A 380 4.30 0.97 8.82
C ILE A 380 4.25 2.38 8.26
N ILE A 381 3.04 2.88 8.04
CA ILE A 381 2.82 4.27 7.68
C ILE A 381 2.00 4.93 8.78
N ARG A 382 2.53 6.02 9.34
CA ARG A 382 1.81 6.94 10.22
C ARG A 382 1.45 8.18 9.44
N TYR A 383 0.16 8.36 9.25
CA TYR A 383 -0.35 9.48 8.48
C TYR A 383 -0.49 10.71 9.37
N ARG A 384 -0.18 11.88 8.82
CA ARG A 384 -0.57 13.13 9.45
C ARG A 384 -2.10 13.25 9.42
N THR A 385 -2.66 13.77 10.48
CA THR A 385 -4.10 14.07 10.55
C THR A 385 -4.47 15.21 9.60
N ILE A 386 -5.73 15.29 9.21
CA ILE A 386 -6.26 16.42 8.42
C ILE A 386 -6.09 17.74 9.21
N SER A 387 -6.28 17.70 10.52
CA SER A 387 -6.10 18.86 11.40
C SER A 387 -4.65 19.36 11.41
N GLU A 388 -3.66 18.45 11.48
CA GLU A 388 -2.25 18.82 11.39
C GLU A 388 -1.91 19.42 10.03
N GLU A 389 -2.41 18.82 8.93
CA GLU A 389 -2.20 19.34 7.58
C GLU A 389 -2.73 20.79 7.43
N TYR A 390 -3.93 21.05 7.93
CA TYR A 390 -4.59 22.33 7.75
C TYR A 390 -4.07 23.43 8.70
N ASN A 391 -3.70 23.07 9.92
CA ASN A 391 -3.23 24.02 10.95
C ASN A 391 -1.71 24.20 10.97
N GLN A 392 -0.96 23.19 10.49
CA GLN A 392 0.50 23.17 10.45
C GLN A 392 0.99 22.68 9.09
N PRO A 393 0.67 23.41 8.00
CA PRO A 393 1.02 22.97 6.64
C PRO A 393 2.55 22.86 6.49
N LYS A 394 2.99 21.90 5.68
CA LYS A 394 4.40 21.73 5.33
C LYS A 394 4.83 22.79 4.31
N THR A 395 4.85 24.04 4.73
CA THR A 395 5.10 25.22 3.88
C THR A 395 6.35 25.08 3.00
N ASN A 396 7.45 24.56 3.56
CA ASN A 396 8.70 24.40 2.79
C ASN A 396 8.55 23.38 1.66
N LEU A 397 7.86 22.26 1.89
CA LEU A 397 7.56 21.27 0.86
C LEU A 397 6.65 21.87 -0.21
N ILE A 398 5.56 22.50 0.20
CA ILE A 398 4.60 23.12 -0.74
C ILE A 398 5.31 24.17 -1.59
N LYS A 399 6.14 25.02 -0.99
CA LYS A 399 6.88 26.06 -1.70
C LYS A 399 7.88 25.46 -2.70
N SER A 400 8.69 24.49 -2.27
CA SER A 400 9.69 23.87 -3.16
C SER A 400 9.05 23.13 -4.34
N GLU A 401 7.86 22.55 -4.14
CA GLU A 401 7.09 21.92 -5.22
C GLU A 401 6.48 22.97 -6.16
N LEU A 402 5.96 24.08 -5.65
CA LEU A 402 5.39 25.16 -6.48
C LEU A 402 6.45 25.87 -7.34
N GLU A 403 7.71 25.86 -6.92
CA GLU A 403 8.85 26.43 -7.68
C GLU A 403 9.29 25.52 -8.85
N GLN A 404 8.82 24.27 -8.93
CA GLN A 404 9.14 23.36 -10.02
C GLN A 404 8.26 23.63 -11.25
N ALA A 405 8.82 23.45 -12.44
CA ALA A 405 8.06 23.49 -13.67
C ALA A 405 7.06 22.32 -13.72
N ASP A 406 5.87 22.57 -14.24
CA ASP A 406 4.81 21.57 -14.44
C ASP A 406 4.33 20.84 -13.16
N THR A 407 4.50 21.47 -12.01
CA THR A 407 4.06 20.91 -10.72
C THR A 407 2.54 20.77 -10.63
N VAL A 408 2.07 19.65 -10.07
CA VAL A 408 0.64 19.48 -9.74
C VAL A 408 0.29 20.03 -8.35
N MET A 409 1.26 20.50 -7.58
CA MET A 409 1.04 21.11 -6.25
C MET A 409 0.17 22.37 -6.32
N VAL A 410 0.20 23.10 -7.44
CA VAL A 410 -0.68 24.25 -7.66
C VAL A 410 -2.16 23.88 -7.52
N PHE A 411 -2.54 22.68 -7.93
CA PHE A 411 -3.92 22.21 -7.83
C PHE A 411 -4.33 21.90 -6.40
N TYR A 412 -3.40 21.48 -5.53
CA TYR A 412 -3.66 21.40 -4.09
C TYR A 412 -4.05 22.76 -3.52
N ILE A 413 -3.28 23.80 -3.82
CA ILE A 413 -3.57 25.17 -3.37
C ILE A 413 -4.93 25.63 -3.85
N LEU A 414 -5.23 25.38 -5.12
CA LEU A 414 -6.52 25.76 -5.72
C LEU A 414 -7.70 25.01 -5.07
N LEU A 415 -7.57 23.71 -4.84
CA LEU A 415 -8.61 22.92 -4.15
C LEU A 415 -8.83 23.42 -2.72
N ARG A 416 -7.76 23.73 -1.98
CA ARG A 416 -7.87 24.37 -0.65
C ARG A 416 -8.54 25.77 -0.74
N GLY A 417 -8.24 26.52 -1.79
CA GLY A 417 -8.92 27.77 -2.09
C GLY A 417 -10.42 27.60 -2.35
N ILE A 418 -10.80 26.54 -3.09
CA ILE A 418 -12.20 26.18 -3.33
C ILE A 418 -12.93 25.86 -2.01
N ASP A 419 -12.33 25.10 -1.11
CA ASP A 419 -12.93 24.79 0.19
C ASP A 419 -13.20 26.08 1.01
N LYS A 420 -12.21 26.99 1.05
CA LYS A 420 -12.34 28.28 1.73
C LYS A 420 -13.36 29.19 1.03
N PHE A 421 -13.42 29.17 -0.28
CA PHE A 421 -14.44 29.90 -1.06
C PHE A 421 -15.84 29.38 -0.74
N TYR A 422 -16.03 28.06 -0.73
CA TYR A 422 -17.30 27.43 -0.38
C TYR A 422 -17.74 27.79 1.05
N LYS A 423 -16.81 27.81 1.99
CA LYS A 423 -17.07 28.23 3.38
C LYS A 423 -17.60 29.67 3.46
N THR A 424 -17.09 30.56 2.61
CA THR A 424 -17.42 31.98 2.63
C THR A 424 -18.70 32.30 1.87
N TYR A 425 -18.87 31.69 0.69
CA TYR A 425 -19.94 32.05 -0.27
C TYR A 425 -21.04 30.99 -0.39
N HIS A 426 -20.90 29.83 0.25
CA HIS A 426 -21.84 28.69 0.21
C HIS A 426 -22.19 28.17 -1.19
N LYS A 427 -21.31 28.41 -2.15
CA LYS A 427 -21.40 27.92 -3.54
C LYS A 427 -20.01 27.55 -4.06
N TYR A 428 -19.94 26.73 -5.09
CA TYR A 428 -18.70 26.55 -5.84
C TYR A 428 -18.46 27.78 -6.74
N PRO A 429 -17.20 28.25 -6.91
CA PRO A 429 -16.92 29.34 -7.82
C PRO A 429 -17.28 28.91 -9.25
N GLY A 430 -17.93 29.79 -10.00
CA GLY A 430 -18.36 29.52 -11.37
C GLY A 430 -19.64 28.69 -11.51
N SER A 431 -20.34 28.37 -10.41
CA SER A 431 -21.61 27.62 -10.46
C SER A 431 -22.82 28.46 -10.79
N SER A 432 -22.68 29.78 -11.02
CA SER A 432 -23.74 30.72 -11.43
C SER A 432 -23.58 31.13 -12.90
N ASP A 433 -24.65 31.69 -13.50
CA ASP A 433 -24.64 32.15 -14.88
C ASP A 433 -23.56 33.21 -15.16
N ASP A 434 -23.27 34.08 -14.18
CA ASP A 434 -22.17 35.06 -14.24
C ASP A 434 -20.92 34.47 -13.52
N PHE A 435 -20.31 33.49 -14.18
CA PHE A 435 -19.15 32.80 -13.59
C PHE A 435 -17.90 33.68 -13.52
N GLU A 436 -17.71 34.65 -14.43
CA GLU A 436 -16.52 35.51 -14.45
C GLU A 436 -16.44 36.42 -13.21
N SER A 437 -17.55 36.77 -12.59
CA SER A 437 -17.59 37.55 -11.36
C SER A 437 -16.93 36.83 -10.16
N ASP A 438 -16.84 35.50 -10.20
CA ASP A 438 -16.22 34.71 -9.15
C ASP A 438 -14.67 34.65 -9.27
N ILE A 439 -14.08 35.03 -10.42
CA ILE A 439 -12.61 35.01 -10.62
C ILE A 439 -11.89 35.92 -9.60
N PRO A 440 -12.22 37.22 -9.47
CA PRO A 440 -11.55 38.08 -8.48
C PRO A 440 -11.82 37.66 -7.05
N LEU A 441 -13.00 37.06 -6.77
CA LEU A 441 -13.32 36.56 -5.44
C LEU A 441 -12.45 35.36 -5.07
N LEU A 442 -12.33 34.37 -5.98
CA LEU A 442 -11.48 33.21 -5.77
C LEU A 442 -10.01 33.61 -5.66
N LYS A 443 -9.55 34.56 -6.49
CA LYS A 443 -8.19 35.11 -6.41
C LYS A 443 -7.92 35.72 -5.03
N THR A 444 -8.87 36.48 -4.47
CA THR A 444 -8.75 37.05 -3.14
C THR A 444 -8.61 35.97 -2.07
N VAL A 445 -9.45 34.93 -2.11
CA VAL A 445 -9.42 33.82 -1.16
C VAL A 445 -8.09 33.06 -1.25
N ILE A 446 -7.58 32.77 -2.45
CA ILE A 446 -6.29 32.10 -2.65
C ILE A 446 -5.14 32.95 -2.16
N THR A 447 -5.14 34.26 -2.44
CA THR A 447 -4.12 35.20 -1.95
C THR A 447 -4.06 35.23 -0.43
N GLN A 448 -5.22 35.26 0.23
CA GLN A 448 -5.30 35.19 1.68
C GLN A 448 -4.76 33.88 2.24
N TYR A 449 -5.13 32.75 1.61
CA TYR A 449 -4.64 31.43 2.01
C TYR A 449 -3.13 31.31 1.85
N LEU A 450 -2.56 31.76 0.73
CA LEU A 450 -1.11 31.75 0.52
C LEU A 450 -0.38 32.62 1.55
N ALA A 451 -0.94 33.78 1.92
CA ALA A 451 -0.40 34.63 2.98
C ALA A 451 -0.45 33.94 4.36
N GLU A 452 -1.56 33.23 4.69
CA GLU A 452 -1.68 32.44 5.93
C GLU A 452 -0.57 31.38 6.07
N ILE A 453 -0.17 30.75 4.96
CA ILE A 453 0.86 29.72 4.94
C ILE A 453 2.25 30.23 4.56
N ASN A 454 2.45 31.55 4.50
CA ASN A 454 3.70 32.23 4.18
C ASN A 454 4.30 31.83 2.80
N ILE A 455 3.46 31.75 1.78
CA ILE A 455 3.86 31.49 0.38
C ILE A 455 3.51 32.70 -0.50
N SER A 456 4.40 33.03 -1.45
CA SER A 456 4.19 34.14 -2.38
C SER A 456 3.07 33.83 -3.38
N ASN A 457 2.20 34.82 -3.67
CA ASN A 457 1.12 34.65 -4.67
C ASN A 457 1.65 34.47 -6.09
N ASP A 458 2.88 34.90 -6.39
CA ASP A 458 3.46 34.80 -7.75
C ASP A 458 3.62 33.35 -8.22
N LEU A 459 3.56 32.38 -7.28
CA LEU A 459 3.66 30.95 -7.58
C LEU A 459 2.35 30.35 -8.10
N VAL A 460 1.23 31.06 -8.01
CA VAL A 460 -0.08 30.61 -8.54
C VAL A 460 -0.54 31.60 -9.61
N LYS A 461 -0.50 31.16 -10.88
CA LYS A 461 -0.87 31.98 -12.04
C LYS A 461 -2.39 32.22 -12.11
N ASP A 462 -2.78 33.41 -12.57
CA ASP A 462 -4.19 33.80 -12.73
C ASP A 462 -4.96 32.88 -13.70
N ASP A 463 -4.30 32.32 -14.71
CA ASP A 463 -4.92 31.40 -15.67
C ASP A 463 -5.46 30.14 -14.98
N TYR A 464 -4.75 29.61 -13.98
CA TYR A 464 -5.24 28.47 -13.20
C TYR A 464 -6.47 28.83 -12.37
N ILE A 465 -6.52 30.05 -11.81
CA ILE A 465 -7.67 30.53 -11.04
C ILE A 465 -8.91 30.66 -11.95
N ALA A 466 -8.73 31.27 -13.11
CA ALA A 466 -9.79 31.41 -14.10
C ALA A 466 -10.32 30.05 -14.57
N GLU A 467 -9.42 29.09 -14.81
CA GLU A 467 -9.78 27.74 -15.22
C GLU A 467 -10.58 27.00 -14.12
N PHE A 468 -10.21 27.15 -12.87
CA PHE A 468 -10.96 26.54 -11.76
C PHE A 468 -12.35 27.13 -11.58
N VAL A 469 -12.52 28.43 -11.81
CA VAL A 469 -13.85 29.05 -11.87
C VAL A 469 -14.65 28.48 -13.03
N ARG A 470 -14.02 28.32 -14.20
CA ARG A 470 -14.69 27.75 -15.39
C ARG A 470 -15.14 26.30 -15.18
N PHE A 471 -14.43 25.51 -14.34
CA PHE A 471 -14.88 24.17 -13.99
C PHE A 471 -16.19 24.14 -13.20
N GLY A 472 -16.51 25.18 -12.44
CA GLY A 472 -17.80 25.34 -11.76
C GLY A 472 -18.17 24.23 -10.79
N GLY A 473 -17.20 23.49 -10.26
CA GLY A 473 -17.46 22.33 -9.41
C GLY A 473 -17.90 21.07 -10.17
N SER A 474 -17.77 21.02 -11.49
CA SER A 474 -18.17 19.86 -12.29
C SER A 474 -17.27 18.64 -12.01
N GLU A 475 -17.86 17.46 -12.00
CA GLU A 475 -17.16 16.18 -12.09
C GLU A 475 -17.24 15.67 -13.53
N LEU A 476 -16.11 15.39 -14.15
CA LEU A 476 -16.07 14.75 -15.46
C LEU A 476 -15.99 13.24 -15.29
N HIS A 477 -16.80 12.48 -16.02
CA HIS A 477 -16.89 11.03 -15.85
C HIS A 477 -15.54 10.31 -16.04
N ASN A 478 -14.72 10.72 -17.01
CA ASN A 478 -13.40 10.15 -17.24
C ASN A 478 -12.42 10.36 -16.04
N ILE A 479 -12.46 11.54 -15.42
CA ILE A 479 -11.65 11.84 -14.22
C ILE A 479 -12.22 11.09 -13.00
N ALA A 480 -13.55 11.09 -12.84
CA ALA A 480 -14.23 10.33 -11.79
C ALA A 480 -13.91 8.84 -11.86
N SER A 481 -13.92 8.26 -13.07
CA SER A 481 -13.59 6.84 -13.28
C SER A 481 -12.13 6.53 -12.96
N LEU A 482 -11.18 7.37 -13.38
CA LEU A 482 -9.76 7.23 -13.04
C LEU A 482 -9.55 7.33 -11.52
N MET A 483 -10.10 8.36 -10.89
CA MET A 483 -9.97 8.55 -9.44
C MET A 483 -10.67 7.46 -8.65
N GLY A 484 -11.81 6.95 -9.14
CA GLY A 484 -12.47 5.77 -8.58
C GLY A 484 -11.58 4.53 -8.60
N GLY A 485 -10.84 4.32 -9.69
CA GLY A 485 -9.83 3.26 -9.82
C GLY A 485 -8.68 3.42 -8.83
N VAL A 486 -8.06 4.61 -8.78
CA VAL A 486 -6.96 4.91 -7.84
C VAL A 486 -7.42 4.75 -6.39
N THR A 487 -8.56 5.34 -6.03
CA THR A 487 -9.09 5.29 -4.65
C THR A 487 -9.42 3.86 -4.23
N SER A 488 -10.06 3.08 -5.08
CA SER A 488 -10.39 1.68 -4.77
C SER A 488 -9.15 0.82 -4.58
N GLN A 489 -8.10 1.04 -5.36
CA GLN A 489 -6.83 0.34 -5.20
C GLN A 489 -6.20 0.64 -3.83
N GLU A 490 -6.21 1.90 -3.38
CA GLU A 490 -5.71 2.26 -2.06
C GLU A 490 -6.58 1.65 -0.94
N ILE A 491 -7.90 1.60 -1.11
CA ILE A 491 -8.80 0.94 -0.16
C ILE A 491 -8.48 -0.55 -0.04
N ILE A 492 -8.24 -1.24 -1.16
CA ILE A 492 -7.86 -2.66 -1.14
C ILE A 492 -6.55 -2.87 -0.39
N LYS A 493 -5.53 -2.03 -0.60
CA LYS A 493 -4.27 -2.10 0.15
C LYS A 493 -4.48 -1.93 1.66
N LEU A 494 -5.30 -0.95 2.06
CA LEU A 494 -5.61 -0.69 3.47
C LEU A 494 -6.35 -1.87 4.12
N ILE A 495 -7.34 -2.47 3.45
CA ILE A 495 -8.11 -3.59 3.98
C ILE A 495 -7.28 -4.88 4.04
N THR A 496 -6.50 -5.16 3.01
CA THR A 496 -5.73 -6.41 2.93
C THR A 496 -4.43 -6.38 3.74
N HIS A 497 -3.93 -5.20 4.11
CA HIS A 497 -2.60 -4.98 4.69
C HIS A 497 -1.47 -5.48 3.78
N GLN A 498 -1.69 -5.39 2.47
CA GLN A 498 -0.75 -5.79 1.44
C GLN A 498 -0.45 -4.61 0.52
N TYR A 499 0.74 -4.61 -0.07
CA TYR A 499 1.29 -3.48 -0.82
C TYR A 499 1.41 -2.21 0.04
N THR A 500 2.22 -1.28 -0.41
CA THR A 500 2.41 0.00 0.28
C THR A 500 1.39 1.02 -0.24
N PRO A 501 0.48 1.53 0.62
CA PRO A 501 -0.42 2.60 0.22
C PRO A 501 0.30 3.93 -0.02
N LEU A 502 -0.37 4.86 -0.69
CA LEU A 502 0.09 6.24 -0.84
C LEU A 502 0.24 6.93 0.52
N ASN A 503 1.28 7.71 0.69
CA ASN A 503 1.52 8.49 1.90
C ASN A 503 1.67 9.98 1.54
N ASN A 504 0.64 10.76 1.57
CA ASN A 504 -0.74 10.60 2.00
C ASN A 504 -1.71 11.16 0.95
N THR A 505 -1.21 12.05 0.06
CA THR A 505 -1.99 12.83 -0.91
C THR A 505 -1.57 12.48 -2.33
N PHE A 506 -2.54 12.29 -3.21
CA PHE A 506 -2.34 12.09 -4.65
C PHE A 506 -3.17 13.13 -5.42
N ILE A 507 -2.54 13.74 -6.40
CA ILE A 507 -3.17 14.73 -7.29
C ILE A 507 -2.95 14.29 -8.73
N PHE A 508 -4.01 14.29 -9.51
CA PHE A 508 -3.99 13.99 -10.93
C PHE A 508 -4.44 15.21 -11.73
N ASN A 509 -3.67 15.57 -12.74
CA ASN A 509 -4.02 16.58 -13.73
C ASN A 509 -4.37 15.92 -15.07
N GLY A 510 -5.65 15.86 -15.39
CA GLY A 510 -6.16 15.25 -16.62
C GLY A 510 -5.94 16.09 -17.88
N ILE A 511 -5.50 17.35 -17.76
CA ILE A 511 -5.23 18.22 -18.92
C ILE A 511 -3.98 17.71 -19.66
N ASN A 512 -2.92 17.41 -18.92
CA ASN A 512 -1.64 16.95 -19.49
C ASN A 512 -1.24 15.54 -19.03
N SER A 513 -2.14 14.82 -18.33
CA SER A 513 -1.92 13.46 -17.82
C SER A 513 -0.70 13.34 -16.87
N THR A 514 -0.48 14.36 -16.03
CA THR A 514 0.54 14.32 -14.98
C THR A 514 -0.06 14.02 -13.62
N ALA A 515 0.73 13.44 -12.72
CA ALA A 515 0.31 13.17 -11.36
C ALA A 515 1.47 13.39 -10.37
N GLY A 516 1.11 13.66 -9.12
CA GLY A 516 2.07 13.77 -8.02
C GLY A 516 1.55 13.14 -6.75
N SER A 517 2.46 12.57 -5.97
CA SER A 517 2.17 12.04 -4.64
C SER A 517 2.99 12.78 -3.60
N TYR A 518 2.34 13.22 -2.54
CA TYR A 518 2.93 14.08 -1.52
C TYR A 518 2.59 13.57 -0.12
N ASN A 519 3.51 13.80 0.81
CA ASN A 519 3.26 13.65 2.24
C ASN A 519 2.99 15.05 2.82
N LEU A 520 1.73 15.47 2.78
CA LEU A 520 1.27 16.79 3.27
C LEU A 520 0.91 16.80 4.73
#